data_08dae468d0cc899c952a3e20d68b9512
#
_entry.id   08dae468d0cc899c952a3e20d68b9512
#
_cell.length_a   1.000
_cell.length_b   1.000
_cell.length_c   1.000
_cell.angle_alpha   90.00
_cell.angle_beta   90.00
_cell.angle_gamma   90.00
#
_symmetry.space_group_name_H-M   'P 1'
#
loop_
_entity.id
_entity.type
_entity.pdbx_description
1 polymer ?
#
loop_
_entity_poly.entity_id
_entity_poly.type
_entity_poly.pdbx_seq_one_letter_code
_entity_poly.pdbx_strand_id
1 'polypeptide(L)'
;MSTTRGRLDERLHQFEELRAKTHMWDAVIDEVDGRRIRVGDHWLVDWASCNYLGFDLDAEIIEAVVTTVREWGTHPGWSRMLGSPRLYPEIEEQLTELLQAPDTLVLPTISQIHLAVIPVLAGQGTVLIERLAHKTIYDGCVHARALGATLHRFHTGDLNELEDQLRAAVNGPRMVCMDGVNSMTGDVPDLAAYIRLCREYDATLYVDDAHGFGVIGERRPDETSPYGSRGNSIVRHRGETYDHVILVGGFSKSYSSLLAFLALPTPLKDLLKVAAPPYLYSGPSPNASLASVLAGLRVNADRGDGLRGELYRLTRRVLDHVRSLGVVTLNHDDTPIIELPIAEDESLVDVSHELWRRELFVTLAPYPGVPKDKVGFRIQVTAAHTDEHVDRLIDAITDLAAAGTLRRIV
;
A
#
# COMPACT_ATOMS: atom_id res chain seq x y z
N MET A 1 -33.03 -4.88 -9.88
CA MET A 1 -32.85 -4.51 -8.47
C MET A 1 -32.59 -5.70 -7.53
N SER A 2 -33.08 -6.92 -7.80
CA SER A 2 -32.89 -8.08 -6.91
C SER A 2 -31.46 -8.64 -6.83
N THR A 3 -30.68 -8.60 -7.92
CA THR A 3 -29.35 -9.21 -8.00
C THR A 3 -28.23 -8.39 -7.30
N THR A 4 -28.38 -7.07 -7.19
CA THR A 4 -27.40 -6.22 -6.49
C THR A 4 -27.60 -6.30 -4.98
N ARG A 5 -28.86 -6.31 -4.53
CA ARG A 5 -29.22 -6.44 -3.11
C ARG A 5 -28.80 -7.84 -2.58
N GLY A 6 -29.06 -8.91 -3.32
CA GLY A 6 -28.68 -10.26 -2.92
C GLY A 6 -27.14 -10.43 -2.77
N ARG A 7 -26.33 -9.82 -3.64
CA ARG A 7 -24.86 -9.84 -3.52
C ARG A 7 -24.33 -9.02 -2.34
N LEU A 8 -25.00 -7.91 -2.01
CA LEU A 8 -24.66 -7.12 -0.84
C LEU A 8 -25.03 -7.85 0.45
N ASP A 9 -26.21 -8.48 0.46
CA ASP A 9 -26.70 -9.27 1.61
C ASP A 9 -25.81 -10.50 1.85
N GLU A 10 -25.33 -11.18 0.81
CA GLU A 10 -24.42 -12.32 0.91
C GLU A 10 -23.02 -11.90 1.44
N ARG A 11 -22.47 -10.78 0.97
CA ARG A 11 -21.24 -10.22 1.51
C ARG A 11 -21.39 -9.78 2.96
N LEU A 12 -22.49 -9.11 3.28
CA LEU A 12 -22.77 -8.66 4.63
C LEU A 12 -22.82 -9.86 5.58
N HIS A 13 -23.52 -10.91 5.18
CA HIS A 13 -23.63 -12.15 5.98
C HIS A 13 -22.27 -12.80 6.23
N GLN A 14 -21.39 -12.88 5.22
CA GLN A 14 -20.04 -13.43 5.37
C GLN A 14 -19.18 -12.60 6.33
N PHE A 15 -19.25 -11.27 6.24
CA PHE A 15 -18.53 -10.39 7.16
C PHE A 15 -19.09 -10.44 8.59
N GLU A 16 -20.40 -10.54 8.75
CA GLU A 16 -21.04 -10.73 10.05
C GLU A 16 -20.65 -12.08 10.68
N GLU A 17 -20.53 -13.12 9.87
CA GLU A 17 -20.07 -14.42 10.33
C GLU A 17 -18.62 -14.40 10.83
N LEU A 18 -17.70 -13.79 10.06
CA LEU A 18 -16.31 -13.60 10.48
C LEU A 18 -16.21 -12.76 11.75
N ARG A 19 -16.94 -11.63 11.79
CA ARG A 19 -16.98 -10.74 12.96
C ARG A 19 -17.49 -11.45 14.21
N ALA A 20 -18.48 -12.33 14.07
CA ALA A 20 -19.06 -13.07 15.18
C ALA A 20 -18.19 -14.23 15.66
N LYS A 21 -17.38 -14.81 14.77
CA LYS A 21 -16.62 -16.04 15.03
C LYS A 21 -15.12 -15.83 15.24
N THR A 22 -14.57 -14.65 14.95
CA THR A 22 -13.13 -14.38 15.12
C THR A 22 -12.88 -13.08 15.86
N HIS A 23 -11.85 -13.04 16.71
CA HIS A 23 -11.38 -11.84 17.39
C HIS A 23 -10.45 -10.97 16.52
N MET A 24 -10.12 -11.41 15.29
CA MET A 24 -9.22 -10.72 14.37
C MET A 24 -9.95 -9.87 13.31
N TRP A 25 -11.26 -9.69 13.47
CA TRP A 25 -12.07 -8.89 12.55
C TRP A 25 -12.82 -7.82 13.33
N ASP A 26 -12.65 -6.55 12.90
CA ASP A 26 -13.24 -5.38 13.59
C ASP A 26 -12.87 -5.32 15.09
N ALA A 27 -11.64 -5.71 15.40
CA ALA A 27 -11.15 -5.77 16.78
C ALA A 27 -10.98 -4.36 17.36
N VAL A 28 -11.33 -4.22 18.63
CA VAL A 28 -11.03 -2.99 19.39
C VAL A 28 -9.68 -3.16 20.07
N ILE A 29 -8.71 -2.33 19.67
CA ILE A 29 -7.37 -2.31 20.24
C ILE A 29 -7.40 -1.34 21.44
N ASP A 30 -7.18 -1.87 22.64
CA ASP A 30 -7.28 -1.11 23.89
C ASP A 30 -5.95 -0.45 24.28
N GLU A 31 -4.82 -1.11 24.00
CA GLU A 31 -3.48 -0.63 24.35
C GLU A 31 -2.45 -1.06 23.28
N VAL A 32 -1.35 -0.31 23.21
CA VAL A 32 -0.20 -0.58 22.35
C VAL A 32 1.07 -0.50 23.20
N ASP A 33 1.94 -1.53 23.10
CA ASP A 33 3.27 -1.56 23.71
C ASP A 33 4.30 -2.11 22.69
N GLY A 34 5.03 -1.23 22.05
CA GLY A 34 5.87 -1.58 20.90
C GLY A 34 5.07 -2.22 19.77
N ARG A 35 5.43 -3.44 19.37
CA ARG A 35 4.68 -4.26 18.40
C ARG A 35 3.70 -5.24 19.06
N ARG A 36 3.34 -4.99 20.29
CA ARG A 36 2.27 -5.71 20.97
C ARG A 36 1.03 -4.83 21.08
N ILE A 37 -0.12 -5.43 20.85
CA ILE A 37 -1.43 -4.79 21.02
C ILE A 37 -2.25 -5.59 22.03
N ARG A 38 -3.12 -4.90 22.77
CA ARG A 38 -4.08 -5.56 23.65
C ARG A 38 -5.48 -5.46 23.07
N VAL A 39 -6.16 -6.62 22.98
CA VAL A 39 -7.57 -6.72 22.59
C VAL A 39 -8.31 -7.43 23.72
N GLY A 40 -9.17 -6.73 24.44
CA GLY A 40 -9.73 -7.23 25.69
C GLY A 40 -8.64 -7.54 26.72
N ASP A 41 -8.58 -8.77 27.19
CA ASP A 41 -7.56 -9.23 28.16
C ASP A 41 -6.33 -9.91 27.50
N HIS A 42 -6.25 -9.92 26.15
CA HIS A 42 -5.19 -10.63 25.43
C HIS A 42 -4.17 -9.68 24.83
N TRP A 43 -2.90 -9.91 25.13
CA TRP A 43 -1.77 -9.28 24.46
C TRP A 43 -1.31 -10.12 23.26
N LEU A 44 -1.17 -9.48 22.11
CA LEU A 44 -0.87 -10.11 20.82
C LEU A 44 0.29 -9.38 20.15
N VAL A 45 1.14 -10.09 19.42
CA VAL A 45 2.10 -9.46 18.50
C VAL A 45 1.37 -9.03 17.24
N ASP A 46 1.46 -7.76 16.88
CA ASP A 46 0.78 -7.17 15.73
C ASP A 46 1.53 -7.42 14.43
N TRP A 47 1.03 -8.34 13.63
CA TRP A 47 1.47 -8.62 12.26
C TRP A 47 0.49 -8.11 11.20
N ALA A 48 -0.48 -7.28 11.59
CA ALA A 48 -1.51 -6.75 10.70
C ALA A 48 -1.27 -5.31 10.27
N SER A 49 -0.55 -4.49 11.07
CA SER A 49 -0.24 -3.12 10.70
C SER A 49 0.82 -3.03 9.60
N CYS A 50 0.65 -2.06 8.70
CA CYS A 50 1.60 -1.81 7.60
C CYS A 50 2.69 -0.78 7.97
N ASN A 51 2.99 -0.57 9.24
CA ASN A 51 3.99 0.41 9.73
C ASN A 51 5.42 -0.09 9.47
N TYR A 52 5.78 -0.32 8.19
CA TYR A 52 6.96 -1.07 7.77
C TYR A 52 8.27 -0.59 8.39
N LEU A 53 8.49 0.73 8.48
CA LEU A 53 9.71 1.30 9.03
C LEU A 53 9.67 1.53 10.56
N GLY A 54 8.52 1.29 11.20
CA GLY A 54 8.35 1.49 12.65
C GLY A 54 8.30 2.96 13.07
N PHE A 55 8.00 3.88 12.16
CA PHE A 55 7.98 5.32 12.42
C PHE A 55 6.89 5.76 13.41
N ASP A 56 5.85 4.95 13.59
CA ASP A 56 4.82 5.14 14.63
C ASP A 56 5.38 5.06 16.07
N LEU A 57 6.52 4.41 16.26
CA LEU A 57 7.20 4.23 17.55
C LEU A 57 8.46 5.10 17.69
N ASP A 58 8.82 5.86 16.66
CA ASP A 58 10.04 6.65 16.65
C ASP A 58 9.91 7.90 17.54
N ALA A 59 10.79 8.00 18.55
CA ALA A 59 10.73 9.06 19.53
C ALA A 59 10.96 10.46 18.94
N GLU A 60 11.80 10.60 17.93
CA GLU A 60 12.05 11.88 17.24
C GLU A 60 10.81 12.33 16.47
N ILE A 61 10.11 11.41 15.82
CA ILE A 61 8.86 11.70 15.10
C ILE A 61 7.77 12.10 16.09
N ILE A 62 7.61 11.37 17.19
CA ILE A 62 6.63 11.66 18.23
C ILE A 62 6.86 13.06 18.82
N GLU A 63 8.10 13.40 19.16
CA GLU A 63 8.41 14.72 19.74
C GLU A 63 8.19 15.87 18.73
N ALA A 64 8.50 15.64 17.44
CA ALA A 64 8.21 16.60 16.39
C ALA A 64 6.71 16.86 16.24
N VAL A 65 5.87 15.84 16.36
CA VAL A 65 4.41 15.97 16.37
C VAL A 65 3.94 16.80 17.56
N VAL A 66 4.40 16.51 18.76
CA VAL A 66 4.04 17.24 19.99
C VAL A 66 4.41 18.72 19.87
N THR A 67 5.62 19.01 19.40
CA THR A 67 6.11 20.38 19.22
C THR A 67 5.27 21.14 18.19
N THR A 68 5.05 20.54 17.02
CA THR A 68 4.29 21.19 15.94
C THR A 68 2.83 21.44 16.34
N VAL A 69 2.20 20.52 17.04
CA VAL A 69 0.80 20.71 17.50
C VAL A 69 0.69 21.85 18.53
N ARG A 70 1.71 22.03 19.36
CA ARG A 70 1.76 23.20 20.28
C ARG A 70 1.90 24.54 19.55
N GLU A 71 2.65 24.58 18.46
CA GLU A 71 2.89 25.81 17.68
C GLU A 71 1.75 26.14 16.70
N TRP A 72 1.22 25.15 16.00
CA TRP A 72 0.27 25.31 14.90
C TRP A 72 -1.17 24.96 15.25
N GLY A 73 -1.44 24.41 16.43
CA GLY A 73 -2.73 23.83 16.80
C GLY A 73 -2.95 22.47 16.15
N THR A 74 -4.13 21.90 16.35
CA THR A 74 -4.46 20.53 15.91
C THR A 74 -4.78 20.42 14.43
N HIS A 75 -5.37 21.49 13.84
CA HIS A 75 -5.88 21.46 12.46
C HIS A 75 -5.80 22.86 11.81
N PRO A 76 -5.37 22.97 10.54
CA PRO A 76 -5.24 24.28 9.86
C PRO A 76 -6.57 25.00 9.60
N GLY A 77 -7.65 24.28 9.32
CA GLY A 77 -9.00 24.82 9.12
C GLY A 77 -9.27 25.47 7.77
N TRP A 78 -8.27 25.63 6.89
CA TRP A 78 -8.43 26.22 5.55
C TRP A 78 -8.36 25.12 4.48
N SER A 79 -9.20 25.20 3.43
CA SER A 79 -8.91 24.43 2.22
C SER A 79 -7.56 24.90 1.64
N ARG A 80 -6.82 24.01 1.00
CA ARG A 80 -5.51 24.33 0.43
C ARG A 80 -5.56 25.42 -0.64
N MET A 81 -6.71 25.60 -1.28
CA MET A 81 -6.95 26.70 -2.23
C MET A 81 -6.87 28.07 -1.54
N LEU A 82 -7.33 28.21 -0.30
CA LEU A 82 -7.30 29.46 0.43
C LEU A 82 -5.96 29.72 1.12
N GLY A 83 -5.35 28.66 1.64
CA GLY A 83 -4.08 28.77 2.34
C GLY A 83 -3.58 27.40 2.79
N SER A 84 -2.27 27.25 2.80
CA SER A 84 -1.61 26.04 3.28
C SER A 84 -0.61 26.41 4.36
N PRO A 85 -0.56 25.70 5.50
CA PRO A 85 0.58 25.78 6.39
C PRO A 85 1.88 25.55 5.62
N ARG A 86 2.96 26.21 6.04
CA ARG A 86 4.27 26.07 5.42
C ARG A 86 4.75 24.61 5.36
N LEU A 87 4.27 23.77 6.27
CA LEU A 87 4.53 22.33 6.30
C LEU A 87 4.21 21.63 4.96
N TYR A 88 3.16 22.04 4.23
CA TYR A 88 2.82 21.44 2.94
C TYR A 88 3.86 21.68 1.85
N PRO A 89 4.25 22.94 1.52
CA PRO A 89 5.30 23.15 0.53
C PRO A 89 6.63 22.52 0.94
N GLU A 90 6.99 22.51 2.21
CA GLU A 90 8.19 21.83 2.70
C GLU A 90 8.16 20.32 2.45
N ILE A 91 7.02 19.67 2.64
CA ILE A 91 6.84 18.24 2.31
C ILE A 91 6.97 18.05 0.79
N GLU A 92 6.31 18.88 -0.03
CA GLU A 92 6.33 18.78 -1.49
C GLU A 92 7.76 18.98 -2.03
N GLU A 93 8.52 19.94 -1.51
CA GLU A 93 9.92 20.17 -1.87
C GLU A 93 10.81 18.95 -1.54
N GLN A 94 10.73 18.45 -0.30
CA GLN A 94 11.52 17.28 0.13
C GLN A 94 11.14 16.00 -0.62
N LEU A 95 9.85 15.81 -0.94
CA LEU A 95 9.40 14.69 -1.77
C LEU A 95 9.92 14.78 -3.20
N THR A 96 9.86 15.96 -3.80
CA THR A 96 10.36 16.21 -5.16
C THR A 96 11.85 15.86 -5.25
N GLU A 97 12.64 16.25 -4.25
CA GLU A 97 14.07 15.92 -4.15
C GLU A 97 14.28 14.40 -3.91
N LEU A 98 13.56 13.80 -2.94
CA LEU A 98 13.69 12.38 -2.59
C LEU A 98 13.38 11.48 -3.80
N LEU A 99 12.28 11.77 -4.49
CA LEU A 99 11.80 10.99 -5.62
C LEU A 99 12.55 11.30 -6.91
N GLN A 100 13.26 12.44 -6.97
CA GLN A 100 13.82 12.98 -8.21
C GLN A 100 12.72 13.15 -9.28
N ALA A 101 11.55 13.56 -8.85
CA ALA A 101 10.39 13.79 -9.69
C ALA A 101 10.38 15.21 -10.26
N PRO A 102 9.63 15.48 -11.35
CA PRO A 102 9.48 16.84 -11.86
C PRO A 102 8.79 17.77 -10.86
N ASP A 103 7.78 17.27 -10.15
CA ASP A 103 7.04 17.98 -9.09
C ASP A 103 6.24 17.00 -8.24
N THR A 104 5.72 17.45 -7.10
CA THR A 104 4.83 16.66 -6.24
C THR A 104 3.65 17.49 -5.74
N LEU A 105 2.51 16.82 -5.51
CA LEU A 105 1.31 17.41 -4.93
C LEU A 105 0.83 16.53 -3.77
N VAL A 106 0.75 17.11 -2.58
CA VAL A 106 0.29 16.42 -1.37
C VAL A 106 -1.22 16.58 -1.20
N LEU A 107 -1.93 15.50 -0.90
CA LEU A 107 -3.37 15.43 -0.68
C LEU A 107 -3.67 14.53 0.54
N PRO A 108 -4.90 14.58 1.11
CA PRO A 108 -5.16 13.91 2.39
C PRO A 108 -5.01 12.40 2.39
N THR A 109 -5.51 11.70 1.38
CA THR A 109 -5.47 10.23 1.33
C THR A 109 -5.36 9.69 -0.10
N ILE A 110 -4.77 8.49 -0.24
CA ILE A 110 -4.67 7.79 -1.53
C ILE A 110 -6.05 7.56 -2.16
N SER A 111 -7.03 7.11 -1.37
CA SER A 111 -8.38 6.83 -1.89
C SER A 111 -9.04 8.08 -2.47
N GLN A 112 -8.86 9.25 -1.83
CA GLN A 112 -9.35 10.51 -2.40
C GLN A 112 -8.58 10.91 -3.67
N ILE A 113 -7.28 10.63 -3.73
CA ILE A 113 -6.49 10.85 -4.94
C ILE A 113 -7.09 10.05 -6.10
N HIS A 114 -7.28 8.75 -5.94
CA HIS A 114 -7.81 7.91 -7.02
C HIS A 114 -9.18 8.39 -7.51
N LEU A 115 -10.11 8.66 -6.57
CA LEU A 115 -11.47 9.09 -6.91
C LEU A 115 -11.51 10.45 -7.60
N ALA A 116 -10.56 11.34 -7.32
CA ALA A 116 -10.56 12.70 -7.84
C ALA A 116 -9.67 12.87 -9.07
N VAL A 117 -8.50 12.26 -9.08
CA VAL A 117 -7.45 12.50 -10.08
C VAL A 117 -7.64 11.65 -11.33
N ILE A 118 -7.98 10.37 -11.19
CA ILE A 118 -8.19 9.48 -12.33
C ILE A 118 -9.25 10.05 -13.30
N PRO A 119 -10.43 10.50 -12.84
CA PRO A 119 -11.41 11.11 -13.74
C PRO A 119 -10.93 12.38 -14.44
N VAL A 120 -10.18 13.24 -13.75
CA VAL A 120 -9.63 14.48 -14.32
C VAL A 120 -8.62 14.17 -15.43
N LEU A 121 -7.73 13.22 -15.19
CA LEU A 121 -6.67 12.87 -16.15
C LEU A 121 -7.20 12.04 -17.33
N ALA A 122 -8.16 11.15 -17.08
CA ALA A 122 -8.77 10.31 -18.11
C ALA A 122 -9.63 11.11 -19.08
N GLY A 123 -10.35 12.13 -18.59
CA GLY A 123 -11.30 12.89 -19.40
C GLY A 123 -12.29 11.98 -20.12
N GLN A 124 -12.39 12.13 -21.45
CA GLN A 124 -13.21 11.29 -22.34
C GLN A 124 -12.41 10.17 -23.01
N GLY A 125 -11.20 9.92 -22.52
CA GLY A 125 -10.26 8.94 -23.09
C GLY A 125 -10.52 7.50 -22.67
N THR A 126 -9.46 6.70 -22.68
CA THR A 126 -9.50 5.27 -22.33
C THR A 126 -8.67 5.00 -21.09
N VAL A 127 -9.26 4.33 -20.12
CA VAL A 127 -8.60 3.82 -18.91
C VAL A 127 -8.48 2.29 -19.00
N LEU A 128 -7.25 1.80 -18.90
CA LEU A 128 -6.90 0.39 -18.86
C LEU A 128 -6.44 0.06 -17.44
N ILE A 129 -7.17 -0.80 -16.72
CA ILE A 129 -6.81 -1.14 -15.35
C ILE A 129 -6.43 -2.60 -15.20
N GLU A 130 -5.33 -2.85 -14.50
CA GLU A 130 -4.92 -4.19 -14.11
C GLU A 130 -5.97 -4.87 -13.20
N ARG A 131 -6.25 -6.16 -13.41
CA ARG A 131 -7.35 -6.85 -12.72
C ARG A 131 -7.17 -6.97 -11.23
N LEU A 132 -5.93 -7.06 -10.75
CA LEU A 132 -5.59 -7.17 -9.34
C LEU A 132 -5.22 -5.83 -8.70
N ALA A 133 -5.31 -4.71 -9.44
CA ALA A 133 -5.09 -3.38 -8.89
C ALA A 133 -6.05 -3.09 -7.72
N HIS A 134 -5.56 -2.30 -6.77
CA HIS A 134 -6.28 -2.00 -5.53
C HIS A 134 -7.70 -1.46 -5.82
N LYS A 135 -8.64 -1.88 -4.97
CA LYS A 135 -10.08 -1.54 -5.13
C LYS A 135 -10.35 -0.04 -5.33
N THR A 136 -9.59 0.83 -4.66
CA THR A 136 -9.78 2.29 -4.74
C THR A 136 -9.34 2.87 -6.08
N ILE A 137 -8.35 2.26 -6.76
CA ILE A 137 -8.01 2.60 -8.16
C ILE A 137 -9.18 2.24 -9.07
N TYR A 138 -9.71 1.01 -8.92
CA TYR A 138 -10.87 0.59 -9.69
C TYR A 138 -12.07 1.52 -9.50
N ASP A 139 -12.33 1.98 -8.27
CA ASP A 139 -13.43 2.92 -7.99
C ASP A 139 -13.19 4.27 -8.69
N GLY A 140 -11.97 4.78 -8.71
CA GLY A 140 -11.60 5.96 -9.49
C GLY A 140 -11.83 5.76 -11.00
N CYS A 141 -11.47 4.60 -11.54
CA CYS A 141 -11.71 4.25 -12.95
C CYS A 141 -13.21 4.13 -13.26
N VAL A 142 -14.02 3.58 -12.36
CA VAL A 142 -15.48 3.53 -12.50
C VAL A 142 -16.08 4.94 -12.48
N HIS A 143 -15.54 5.83 -11.64
CA HIS A 143 -15.95 7.23 -11.64
C HIS A 143 -15.59 7.92 -12.96
N ALA A 144 -14.37 7.72 -13.49
CA ALA A 144 -13.99 8.23 -14.80
C ALA A 144 -14.94 7.72 -15.91
N ARG A 145 -15.32 6.43 -15.89
CA ARG A 145 -16.30 5.86 -16.83
C ARG A 145 -17.66 6.53 -16.70
N ALA A 146 -18.13 6.82 -15.48
CA ALA A 146 -19.39 7.51 -15.28
C ALA A 146 -19.39 8.94 -15.85
N LEU A 147 -18.20 9.55 -16.00
CA LEU A 147 -17.99 10.87 -16.60
C LEU A 147 -17.66 10.81 -18.11
N GLY A 148 -17.67 9.63 -18.73
CA GLY A 148 -17.54 9.47 -20.19
C GLY A 148 -16.28 8.78 -20.68
N ALA A 149 -15.35 8.39 -19.81
CA ALA A 149 -14.20 7.58 -20.22
C ALA A 149 -14.59 6.15 -20.58
N THR A 150 -13.83 5.52 -21.46
CA THR A 150 -13.91 4.07 -21.72
C THR A 150 -13.06 3.33 -20.69
N LEU A 151 -13.59 2.24 -20.11
CA LEU A 151 -12.88 1.44 -19.10
C LEU A 151 -12.74 -0.01 -19.56
N HIS A 152 -11.51 -0.49 -19.64
CA HIS A 152 -11.16 -1.89 -19.89
C HIS A 152 -10.30 -2.43 -18.74
N ARG A 153 -10.27 -3.76 -18.62
CA ARG A 153 -9.44 -4.47 -17.66
C ARG A 153 -8.52 -5.44 -18.40
N PHE A 154 -7.28 -5.56 -17.95
CA PHE A 154 -6.33 -6.54 -18.46
C PHE A 154 -5.81 -7.43 -17.33
N HIS A 155 -5.30 -8.62 -17.69
CA HIS A 155 -4.74 -9.53 -16.70
C HIS A 155 -3.37 -9.05 -16.22
N THR A 156 -3.12 -9.26 -14.92
CA THR A 156 -1.85 -8.90 -14.28
C THR A 156 -0.68 -9.54 -15.02
N GLY A 157 0.28 -8.72 -15.43
CA GLY A 157 1.48 -9.18 -16.15
C GLY A 157 1.26 -9.53 -17.63
N ASP A 158 0.04 -9.49 -18.16
CA ASP A 158 -0.22 -9.77 -19.59
C ASP A 158 0.01 -8.51 -20.44
N LEU A 159 1.27 -8.30 -20.80
CA LEU A 159 1.68 -7.17 -21.63
C LEU A 159 1.14 -7.24 -23.06
N ASN A 160 0.85 -8.44 -23.59
CA ASN A 160 0.27 -8.60 -24.94
C ASN A 160 -1.18 -8.13 -24.94
N GLU A 161 -1.99 -8.54 -23.92
CA GLU A 161 -3.35 -8.06 -23.77
C GLU A 161 -3.38 -6.53 -23.61
N LEU A 162 -2.47 -5.98 -22.80
CA LEU A 162 -2.34 -4.54 -22.59
C LEU A 162 -2.02 -3.82 -23.90
N GLU A 163 -1.05 -4.33 -24.68
CA GLU A 163 -0.66 -3.74 -25.95
C GLU A 163 -1.80 -3.73 -26.96
N ASP A 164 -2.54 -4.85 -27.09
CA ASP A 164 -3.70 -4.93 -27.98
C ASP A 164 -4.79 -3.93 -27.60
N GLN A 165 -5.04 -3.74 -26.29
CA GLN A 165 -6.00 -2.75 -25.80
C GLN A 165 -5.51 -1.30 -26.03
N LEU A 166 -4.21 -1.01 -25.85
CA LEU A 166 -3.61 0.30 -26.14
C LEU A 166 -3.71 0.63 -27.65
N ARG A 167 -3.45 -0.36 -28.51
CA ARG A 167 -3.58 -0.20 -29.97
C ARG A 167 -5.02 0.08 -30.40
N ALA A 168 -5.99 -0.53 -29.74
CA ALA A 168 -7.43 -0.32 -29.99
C ALA A 168 -7.94 1.03 -29.47
N ALA A 169 -7.29 1.62 -28.48
CA ALA A 169 -7.67 2.89 -27.87
C ALA A 169 -7.23 4.08 -28.74
N VAL A 170 -8.07 4.49 -29.68
CA VAL A 170 -7.73 5.52 -30.69
C VAL A 170 -8.18 6.94 -30.34
N ASN A 171 -9.02 7.13 -29.32
CA ASN A 171 -9.62 8.41 -28.99
C ASN A 171 -9.20 8.91 -27.62
N GLY A 172 -8.81 10.18 -27.52
CA GLY A 172 -8.50 10.87 -26.28
C GLY A 172 -7.27 10.37 -25.53
N PRO A 173 -7.07 10.81 -24.29
CA PRO A 173 -5.99 10.35 -23.44
C PRO A 173 -6.08 8.83 -23.15
N ARG A 174 -4.93 8.18 -23.05
CA ARG A 174 -4.82 6.79 -22.63
C ARG A 174 -4.15 6.73 -21.27
N MET A 175 -4.76 6.01 -20.34
CA MET A 175 -4.23 5.82 -18.99
C MET A 175 -4.20 4.35 -18.65
N VAL A 176 -3.04 3.86 -18.20
CA VAL A 176 -2.85 2.52 -17.65
C VAL A 176 -2.74 2.63 -16.14
N CYS A 177 -3.59 1.94 -15.37
CA CYS A 177 -3.66 2.01 -13.93
C CYS A 177 -3.27 0.66 -13.30
N MET A 178 -2.34 0.67 -12.33
CA MET A 178 -1.86 -0.53 -11.66
C MET A 178 -1.30 -0.23 -10.26
N ASP A 179 -1.12 -1.28 -9.45
CA ASP A 179 -0.32 -1.21 -8.24
C ASP A 179 1.19 -1.22 -8.59
N GLY A 180 1.99 -0.55 -7.77
CA GLY A 180 3.44 -0.72 -7.71
C GLY A 180 3.77 -2.04 -7.02
N VAL A 181 4.03 -2.03 -5.70
CA VAL A 181 4.09 -3.27 -4.93
C VAL A 181 2.68 -3.76 -4.63
N ASN A 182 2.36 -5.00 -5.03
CA ASN A 182 1.02 -5.54 -4.83
C ASN A 182 0.69 -5.71 -3.34
N SER A 183 -0.47 -5.22 -2.94
CA SER A 183 -0.91 -5.17 -1.54
C SER A 183 -1.16 -6.53 -0.89
N MET A 184 -1.39 -7.58 -1.68
CA MET A 184 -1.70 -8.92 -1.21
C MET A 184 -0.53 -9.88 -1.41
N THR A 185 0.04 -9.93 -2.62
CA THR A 185 1.10 -10.88 -2.95
C THR A 185 2.49 -10.36 -2.60
N GLY A 186 2.66 -9.05 -2.48
CA GLY A 186 3.98 -8.44 -2.29
C GLY A 186 4.85 -8.39 -3.56
N ASP A 187 4.35 -8.87 -4.70
CA ASP A 187 5.10 -8.87 -5.96
C ASP A 187 5.41 -7.46 -6.45
N VAL A 188 6.57 -7.32 -7.09
CA VAL A 188 7.08 -6.06 -7.67
C VAL A 188 7.08 -6.20 -9.20
N PRO A 189 6.19 -5.51 -9.95
CA PRO A 189 6.03 -5.67 -11.38
C PRO A 189 7.27 -5.22 -12.17
N ASP A 190 7.38 -5.72 -13.42
CA ASP A 190 8.34 -5.18 -14.40
C ASP A 190 7.85 -3.83 -14.94
N LEU A 191 8.01 -2.79 -14.12
CA LEU A 191 7.55 -1.43 -14.43
C LEU A 191 8.14 -0.89 -15.75
N ALA A 192 9.38 -1.27 -16.07
CA ALA A 192 10.05 -0.84 -17.29
C ALA A 192 9.31 -1.31 -18.55
N ALA A 193 8.75 -2.53 -18.53
CA ALA A 193 7.97 -3.04 -19.65
C ALA A 193 6.66 -2.27 -19.84
N TYR A 194 5.96 -1.92 -18.74
CA TYR A 194 4.75 -1.08 -18.79
C TYR A 194 5.05 0.34 -19.28
N ILE A 195 6.12 0.98 -18.78
CA ILE A 195 6.54 2.31 -19.21
C ILE A 195 6.87 2.31 -20.71
N ARG A 196 7.56 1.29 -21.21
CA ARG A 196 7.91 1.16 -22.62
C ARG A 196 6.66 1.13 -23.51
N LEU A 197 5.64 0.35 -23.14
CA LEU A 197 4.37 0.34 -23.85
C LEU A 197 3.66 1.68 -23.77
N CYS A 198 3.63 2.31 -22.59
CA CYS A 198 3.00 3.62 -22.45
C CYS A 198 3.67 4.68 -23.32
N ARG A 199 5.00 4.69 -23.46
CA ARG A 199 5.71 5.58 -24.37
C ARG A 199 5.36 5.32 -25.83
N GLU A 200 5.32 4.03 -26.25
CA GLU A 200 5.01 3.66 -27.63
C GLU A 200 3.62 4.09 -28.07
N TYR A 201 2.65 4.01 -27.17
CA TYR A 201 1.25 4.33 -27.46
C TYR A 201 0.81 5.71 -26.95
N ASP A 202 1.74 6.57 -26.53
CA ASP A 202 1.46 7.90 -25.94
C ASP A 202 0.41 7.82 -24.82
N ALA A 203 0.61 6.87 -23.90
CA ALA A 203 -0.24 6.64 -22.74
C ALA A 203 0.44 7.11 -21.45
N THR A 204 -0.34 7.40 -20.44
CA THR A 204 0.15 7.70 -19.07
C THR A 204 0.03 6.46 -18.20
N LEU A 205 1.13 6.04 -17.58
CA LEU A 205 1.14 5.01 -16.56
C LEU A 205 0.86 5.62 -15.18
N TYR A 206 -0.23 5.23 -14.57
CA TYR A 206 -0.66 5.64 -13.23
C TYR A 206 -0.40 4.52 -12.24
N VAL A 207 0.56 4.70 -11.35
CA VAL A 207 1.07 3.66 -10.43
C VAL A 207 0.75 4.02 -8.99
N ASP A 208 0.06 3.14 -8.28
CA ASP A 208 -0.11 3.23 -6.82
C ASP A 208 1.02 2.47 -6.12
N ASP A 209 1.97 3.19 -5.57
CA ASP A 209 3.13 2.67 -4.86
C ASP A 209 2.98 2.78 -3.32
N ALA A 210 1.77 2.63 -2.83
CA ALA A 210 1.48 2.74 -1.40
C ALA A 210 2.27 1.76 -0.52
N HIS A 211 2.60 0.58 -1.04
CA HIS A 211 3.38 -0.45 -0.35
C HIS A 211 4.87 -0.41 -0.67
N GLY A 212 5.27 0.18 -1.80
CA GLY A 212 6.67 0.29 -2.20
C GLY A 212 7.36 1.54 -1.66
N PHE A 213 6.66 2.68 -1.63
CA PHE A 213 7.22 3.93 -1.11
C PHE A 213 7.68 3.79 0.35
N GLY A 214 8.94 4.15 0.61
CA GLY A 214 9.61 3.97 1.90
C GLY A 214 10.25 2.59 2.08
N VAL A 215 9.77 1.54 1.41
CA VAL A 215 10.31 0.17 1.49
C VAL A 215 11.38 -0.05 0.43
N ILE A 216 11.05 0.16 -0.85
CA ILE A 216 11.98 -0.03 -1.96
C ILE A 216 12.41 1.31 -2.55
N GLY A 217 13.63 1.35 -3.06
CA GLY A 217 14.20 2.56 -3.64
C GLY A 217 15.31 2.28 -4.63
N GLU A 218 16.03 3.31 -5.03
CA GLU A 218 17.04 3.27 -6.07
C GLU A 218 18.09 2.17 -5.81
N ARG A 219 18.46 1.48 -6.87
CA ARG A 219 19.50 0.46 -6.83
C ARG A 219 20.74 0.98 -7.56
N ARG A 220 21.81 1.18 -6.81
CA ARG A 220 23.13 1.53 -7.35
C ARG A 220 23.85 0.26 -7.79
N PRO A 221 24.86 0.36 -8.66
CA PRO A 221 25.64 -0.82 -9.07
C PRO A 221 26.34 -1.55 -7.92
N ASP A 222 26.63 -0.84 -6.83
CA ASP A 222 27.27 -1.34 -5.60
C ASP A 222 26.26 -1.62 -4.48
N GLU A 223 24.95 -1.44 -4.74
CA GLU A 223 23.90 -1.66 -3.74
C GLU A 223 23.71 -3.15 -3.47
N THR A 224 23.88 -3.54 -2.21
CA THR A 224 23.75 -4.93 -1.76
C THR A 224 22.36 -5.27 -1.24
N SER A 225 21.58 -4.26 -0.81
CA SER A 225 20.22 -4.48 -0.33
C SER A 225 19.26 -4.71 -1.51
N PRO A 226 18.49 -5.81 -1.55
CA PRO A 226 17.45 -5.99 -2.56
C PRO A 226 16.39 -4.90 -2.55
N TYR A 227 16.16 -4.25 -1.40
CA TYR A 227 15.24 -3.11 -1.31
C TYR A 227 15.84 -1.81 -1.90
N GLY A 228 17.14 -1.78 -2.18
CA GLY A 228 17.82 -0.56 -2.61
C GLY A 228 17.99 0.44 -1.46
N SER A 229 18.20 1.69 -1.81
CA SER A 229 18.43 2.78 -0.86
C SER A 229 17.38 3.88 -0.98
N ARG A 230 17.31 4.75 0.06
CA ARG A 230 16.45 5.93 0.17
C ARG A 230 14.93 5.65 0.26
N GLY A 231 14.44 4.45 -0.12
CA GLY A 231 13.00 4.16 -0.12
C GLY A 231 12.18 5.08 -1.03
N ASN A 232 12.76 5.48 -2.17
CA ASN A 232 12.25 6.55 -3.02
C ASN A 232 11.40 6.05 -4.20
N SER A 233 10.66 4.97 -4.03
CA SER A 233 9.65 4.42 -4.93
C SER A 233 10.09 3.32 -5.88
N ILE A 234 9.09 2.58 -6.38
CA ILE A 234 9.27 1.57 -7.44
C ILE A 234 9.85 2.17 -8.73
N VAL A 235 9.54 3.43 -9.08
CA VAL A 235 10.07 4.09 -10.28
C VAL A 235 11.59 4.15 -10.19
N ARG A 236 12.12 4.62 -9.06
CA ARG A 236 13.57 4.70 -8.83
C ARG A 236 14.19 3.33 -8.64
N HIS A 237 13.47 2.40 -8.02
CA HIS A 237 13.92 1.02 -7.84
C HIS A 237 14.18 0.30 -9.16
N ARG A 238 13.34 0.56 -10.17
CA ARG A 238 13.51 0.01 -11.53
C ARG A 238 14.42 0.85 -12.43
N GLY A 239 15.06 1.91 -11.91
CA GLY A 239 15.96 2.79 -12.65
C GLY A 239 15.27 3.68 -13.67
N GLU A 240 13.94 3.83 -13.54
CA GLU A 240 13.11 4.59 -14.46
C GLU A 240 12.97 6.07 -14.06
N THR A 241 12.41 6.87 -14.96
CA THR A 241 12.08 8.27 -14.76
C THR A 241 10.56 8.46 -14.71
N TYR A 242 10.12 9.69 -14.41
CA TYR A 242 8.69 10.03 -14.39
C TYR A 242 8.14 10.42 -15.79
N ASP A 243 8.89 10.13 -16.86
CA ASP A 243 8.41 10.30 -18.21
C ASP A 243 7.29 9.29 -18.52
N HIS A 244 6.11 9.79 -18.89
CA HIS A 244 4.85 9.01 -19.00
C HIS A 244 4.36 8.37 -17.69
N VAL A 245 4.91 8.70 -16.52
CA VAL A 245 4.53 8.11 -15.23
C VAL A 245 3.94 9.16 -14.29
N ILE A 246 2.79 8.83 -13.70
CA ILE A 246 2.24 9.50 -12.53
C ILE A 246 2.28 8.48 -11.39
N LEU A 247 3.09 8.77 -10.38
CA LEU A 247 3.19 7.95 -9.18
C LEU A 247 2.26 8.49 -8.10
N VAL A 248 1.48 7.62 -7.49
CA VAL A 248 0.77 7.88 -6.24
C VAL A 248 1.50 7.17 -5.12
N GLY A 249 1.80 7.87 -4.07
CA GLY A 249 2.39 7.31 -2.86
C GLY A 249 1.60 7.71 -1.62
N GLY A 250 1.81 6.98 -0.55
CA GLY A 250 1.13 7.24 0.71
C GLY A 250 2.04 7.09 1.91
N PHE A 251 1.82 7.95 2.88
CA PHE A 251 2.54 7.91 4.15
C PHE A 251 1.88 7.01 5.20
N SER A 252 0.69 6.46 4.90
CA SER A 252 -0.11 5.67 5.85
C SER A 252 0.46 4.28 6.16
N LYS A 253 1.55 3.89 5.51
CA LYS A 253 2.23 2.62 5.73
C LYS A 253 3.64 2.84 6.26
N SER A 254 4.66 2.86 5.43
CA SER A 254 6.06 2.98 5.85
C SER A 254 6.36 4.18 6.75
N TYR A 255 5.67 5.31 6.53
CA TYR A 255 5.84 6.53 7.30
C TYR A 255 4.86 6.68 8.47
N SER A 256 3.94 5.74 8.63
CA SER A 256 2.98 5.68 9.76
C SER A 256 2.18 6.98 9.98
N SER A 257 1.78 7.66 8.88
CA SER A 257 1.07 8.94 8.93
C SER A 257 -0.02 9.03 7.87
N LEU A 258 -1.11 9.72 8.17
CA LEU A 258 -2.22 9.90 7.23
C LEU A 258 -1.97 11.09 6.30
N LEU A 259 -1.35 10.83 5.17
CA LEU A 259 -1.12 11.76 4.08
C LEU A 259 -0.82 10.96 2.81
N ALA A 260 -1.02 11.57 1.65
CA ALA A 260 -0.70 10.95 0.36
C ALA A 260 -0.16 12.01 -0.61
N PHE A 261 0.46 11.57 -1.69
CA PHE A 261 1.03 12.46 -2.68
C PHE A 261 0.93 11.89 -4.10
N LEU A 262 1.08 12.79 -5.06
CA LEU A 262 1.34 12.49 -6.45
C LEU A 262 2.74 12.99 -6.81
N ALA A 263 3.51 12.21 -7.57
CA ALA A 263 4.67 12.68 -8.30
C ALA A 263 4.29 12.73 -9.79
N LEU A 264 4.41 13.92 -10.39
CA LEU A 264 3.83 14.23 -11.70
C LEU A 264 4.50 15.46 -12.33
N PRO A 265 4.29 15.71 -13.64
CA PRO A 265 4.71 16.95 -14.28
C PRO A 265 4.02 18.19 -13.69
N THR A 266 4.76 19.31 -13.56
CA THR A 266 4.25 20.59 -13.01
C THR A 266 2.96 21.09 -13.68
N PRO A 267 2.76 21.00 -15.01
CA PRO A 267 1.50 21.42 -15.62
C PRO A 267 0.29 20.61 -15.13
N LEU A 268 0.48 19.33 -14.82
CA LEU A 268 -0.59 18.50 -14.24
C LEU A 268 -0.84 18.84 -12.77
N LYS A 269 0.18 19.20 -12.01
CA LYS A 269 0.00 19.72 -10.64
C LYS A 269 -0.87 20.99 -10.66
N ASP A 270 -0.61 21.91 -11.55
CA ASP A 270 -1.39 23.16 -11.68
C ASP A 270 -2.83 22.86 -12.09
N LEU A 271 -3.05 21.96 -13.04
CA LEU A 271 -4.38 21.48 -13.40
C LEU A 271 -5.13 20.89 -12.18
N LEU A 272 -4.48 20.02 -11.41
CA LEU A 272 -5.10 19.39 -10.26
C LEU A 272 -5.44 20.36 -9.14
N LYS A 273 -4.65 21.43 -8.95
CA LYS A 273 -4.96 22.49 -7.99
C LYS A 273 -6.26 23.24 -8.30
N VAL A 274 -6.72 23.25 -9.55
CA VAL A 274 -7.98 23.91 -9.95
C VAL A 274 -9.10 22.93 -10.30
N ALA A 275 -8.80 21.62 -10.37
CA ALA A 275 -9.77 20.60 -10.78
C ALA A 275 -10.01 19.50 -9.75
N ALA A 276 -9.08 19.25 -8.85
CA ALA A 276 -9.19 18.13 -7.89
C ALA A 276 -9.95 18.53 -6.62
N PRO A 277 -11.14 17.95 -6.34
CA PRO A 277 -11.93 18.25 -5.14
C PRO A 277 -11.16 18.16 -3.82
N PRO A 278 -10.22 17.22 -3.58
CA PRO A 278 -9.48 17.15 -2.33
C PRO A 278 -8.58 18.37 -2.07
N TYR A 279 -8.13 19.07 -3.11
CA TYR A 279 -7.39 20.31 -2.98
C TYR A 279 -8.29 21.52 -2.72
N LEU A 280 -9.43 21.56 -3.42
CA LEU A 280 -10.33 22.72 -3.43
C LEU A 280 -11.29 22.75 -2.25
N TYR A 281 -11.86 21.60 -1.89
CA TYR A 281 -13.06 21.52 -1.04
C TYR A 281 -12.89 20.62 0.19
N SER A 282 -11.84 19.76 0.22
CA SER A 282 -11.58 18.96 1.42
C SER A 282 -10.94 19.82 2.51
N GLY A 283 -11.23 19.52 3.78
CA GLY A 283 -10.36 19.94 4.86
C GLY A 283 -8.93 19.42 4.64
N PRO A 284 -7.91 20.19 5.04
CA PRO A 284 -6.52 19.75 4.97
C PRO A 284 -6.26 18.68 6.04
N SER A 285 -5.13 17.97 5.91
CA SER A 285 -4.71 17.01 6.92
C SER A 285 -4.36 17.72 8.24
N PRO A 286 -4.57 17.06 9.39
CA PRO A 286 -4.17 17.58 10.70
C PRO A 286 -2.67 17.93 10.75
N ASN A 287 -2.31 18.94 11.54
CA ASN A 287 -0.91 19.36 11.70
C ASN A 287 -0.02 18.22 12.25
N ALA A 288 -0.57 17.32 13.06
CA ALA A 288 0.10 16.13 13.53
C ALA A 288 0.58 15.24 12.37
N SER A 289 -0.28 15.02 11.35
CA SER A 289 0.08 14.23 10.16
C SER A 289 1.17 14.91 9.32
N LEU A 290 1.11 16.23 9.17
CA LEU A 290 2.14 16.99 8.45
C LEU A 290 3.48 16.93 9.17
N ALA A 291 3.45 17.09 10.50
CA ALA A 291 4.65 17.02 11.33
C ALA A 291 5.30 15.64 11.30
N SER A 292 4.51 14.57 11.43
CA SER A 292 5.05 13.20 11.37
C SER A 292 5.67 12.87 10.02
N VAL A 293 5.10 13.38 8.91
CA VAL A 293 5.69 13.20 7.57
C VAL A 293 7.02 13.95 7.45
N LEU A 294 7.09 15.22 7.86
CA LEU A 294 8.35 15.99 7.80
C LEU A 294 9.45 15.38 8.67
N ALA A 295 9.11 14.97 9.88
CA ALA A 295 10.06 14.26 10.74
C ALA A 295 10.47 12.91 10.13
N GLY A 296 9.51 12.16 9.58
CA GLY A 296 9.77 10.89 8.91
C GLY A 296 10.68 11.03 7.69
N LEU A 297 10.57 12.11 6.90
CA LEU A 297 11.49 12.39 5.78
C LEU A 297 12.92 12.61 6.28
N ARG A 298 13.12 13.34 7.40
CA ARG A 298 14.44 13.52 8.03
C ARG A 298 14.99 12.19 8.56
N VAL A 299 14.19 11.44 9.31
CA VAL A 299 14.56 10.11 9.84
C VAL A 299 14.91 9.15 8.71
N ASN A 300 14.15 9.19 7.60
CA ASN A 300 14.46 8.39 6.41
C ASN A 300 15.81 8.77 5.78
N ALA A 301 16.12 10.06 5.70
CA ALA A 301 17.40 10.52 5.16
C ALA A 301 18.59 10.12 6.05
N ASP A 302 18.41 10.12 7.36
CA ASP A 302 19.46 9.85 8.35
C ASP A 302 19.72 8.34 8.54
N ARG A 303 18.67 7.56 8.80
CA ARG A 303 18.78 6.14 9.19
C ARG A 303 17.83 5.18 8.48
N GLY A 304 17.09 5.66 7.47
CA GLY A 304 16.08 4.86 6.76
C GLY A 304 16.66 3.61 6.08
N ASP A 305 17.88 3.69 5.52
CA ASP A 305 18.52 2.54 4.87
C ASP A 305 18.87 1.43 5.90
N GLY A 306 19.28 1.79 7.12
CA GLY A 306 19.46 0.83 8.21
C GLY A 306 18.15 0.14 8.61
N LEU A 307 17.05 0.89 8.71
CA LEU A 307 15.72 0.33 9.01
C LEU A 307 15.23 -0.60 7.89
N ARG A 308 15.44 -0.25 6.63
CA ARG A 308 15.14 -1.12 5.48
C ARG A 308 15.98 -2.41 5.50
N GLY A 309 17.25 -2.30 5.88
CA GLY A 309 18.12 -3.47 6.08
C GLY A 309 17.58 -4.42 7.14
N GLU A 310 17.12 -3.89 8.27
CA GLU A 310 16.53 -4.69 9.35
C GLU A 310 15.17 -5.28 8.91
N LEU A 311 14.32 -4.49 8.25
CA LEU A 311 13.07 -4.96 7.67
C LEU A 311 13.30 -6.14 6.71
N TYR A 312 14.28 -6.03 5.82
CA TYR A 312 14.65 -7.10 4.90
C TYR A 312 15.15 -8.34 5.64
N ARG A 313 16.03 -8.17 6.63
CA ARG A 313 16.57 -9.27 7.43
C ARG A 313 15.45 -10.08 8.10
N LEU A 314 14.53 -9.40 8.78
CA LEU A 314 13.39 -10.04 9.45
C LEU A 314 12.43 -10.71 8.46
N THR A 315 12.14 -10.03 7.34
CA THR A 315 11.30 -10.59 6.26
C THR A 315 11.90 -11.88 5.71
N ARG A 316 13.20 -11.89 5.43
CA ARG A 316 13.91 -13.06 4.92
C ARG A 316 13.86 -14.24 5.90
N ARG A 317 14.04 -13.99 7.20
CA ARG A 317 13.93 -15.05 8.21
C ARG A 317 12.57 -15.77 8.12
N VAL A 318 11.48 -15.02 7.99
CA VAL A 318 10.13 -15.61 7.85
C VAL A 318 9.98 -16.34 6.52
N LEU A 319 10.33 -15.70 5.39
CA LEU A 319 10.17 -16.29 4.05
C LEU A 319 11.04 -17.53 3.83
N ASP A 320 12.30 -17.52 4.27
CA ASP A 320 13.20 -18.66 4.16
C ASP A 320 12.65 -19.87 4.95
N HIS A 321 12.08 -19.60 6.14
CA HIS A 321 11.46 -20.64 6.93
C HIS A 321 10.19 -21.20 6.25
N VAL A 322 9.28 -20.35 5.78
CA VAL A 322 8.08 -20.75 5.03
C VAL A 322 8.45 -21.63 3.83
N ARG A 323 9.45 -21.21 3.05
CA ARG A 323 9.94 -21.96 1.89
C ARG A 323 10.58 -23.30 2.29
N SER A 324 11.30 -23.35 3.40
CA SER A 324 11.92 -24.58 3.92
C SER A 324 10.91 -25.65 4.33
N LEU A 325 9.71 -25.22 4.71
CA LEU A 325 8.59 -26.13 5.03
C LEU A 325 7.80 -26.58 3.79
N GLY A 326 8.13 -26.09 2.59
CA GLY A 326 7.36 -26.34 1.36
C GLY A 326 5.96 -25.72 1.40
N VAL A 327 5.75 -24.67 2.20
CA VAL A 327 4.48 -23.93 2.26
C VAL A 327 4.42 -22.93 1.10
N VAL A 328 3.23 -22.83 0.49
CA VAL A 328 2.99 -21.84 -0.57
C VAL A 328 2.98 -20.44 0.02
N THR A 329 3.75 -19.55 -0.58
CA THR A 329 3.61 -18.11 -0.39
C THR A 329 3.47 -17.42 -1.73
N LEU A 330 2.69 -16.36 -1.81
CA LEU A 330 2.49 -15.58 -3.02
C LEU A 330 3.58 -14.49 -3.20
N ASN A 331 4.48 -14.36 -2.23
CA ASN A 331 5.57 -13.39 -2.26
C ASN A 331 6.80 -13.96 -2.98
N HIS A 332 7.14 -13.41 -4.14
CA HIS A 332 8.28 -13.82 -4.96
C HIS A 332 9.44 -12.81 -4.88
N ASP A 333 9.21 -11.58 -4.43
CA ASP A 333 10.17 -10.47 -4.42
C ASP A 333 10.73 -10.15 -3.02
N ASP A 334 10.49 -11.01 -2.03
CA ASP A 334 10.95 -10.86 -0.66
C ASP A 334 10.51 -9.55 0.04
N THR A 335 9.37 -8.97 -0.38
CA THR A 335 8.79 -7.78 0.26
C THR A 335 8.18 -8.11 1.63
N PRO A 336 7.94 -7.13 2.52
CA PRO A 336 7.48 -7.40 3.89
C PRO A 336 5.99 -7.81 3.97
N ILE A 337 5.38 -8.18 2.85
CA ILE A 337 3.99 -8.60 2.73
C ILE A 337 3.98 -10.10 2.44
N ILE A 338 3.58 -10.91 3.40
CA ILE A 338 3.64 -12.38 3.28
C ILE A 338 2.22 -12.94 3.41
N GLU A 339 1.66 -13.42 2.33
CA GLU A 339 0.37 -14.11 2.32
C GLU A 339 0.59 -15.62 2.34
N LEU A 340 -0.09 -16.30 3.26
CA LEU A 340 -0.04 -17.74 3.43
C LEU A 340 -1.45 -18.32 3.22
N PRO A 341 -1.73 -18.95 2.06
CA PRO A 341 -2.97 -19.63 1.81
C PRO A 341 -3.13 -20.86 2.72
N ILE A 342 -4.35 -21.09 3.21
CA ILE A 342 -4.71 -22.32 3.93
C ILE A 342 -5.06 -23.45 2.95
N ALA A 343 -5.05 -24.69 3.41
CA ALA A 343 -5.50 -25.84 2.64
C ALA A 343 -7.01 -25.73 2.34
N GLU A 344 -7.48 -26.35 1.25
CA GLU A 344 -8.85 -26.16 0.75
C GLU A 344 -9.95 -26.59 1.72
N ASP A 345 -9.66 -27.61 2.55
CA ASP A 345 -10.58 -28.16 3.53
C ASP A 345 -10.51 -27.48 4.91
N GLU A 346 -9.65 -26.45 5.05
CA GLU A 346 -9.43 -25.77 6.33
C GLU A 346 -10.34 -24.55 6.50
N SER A 347 -10.70 -24.29 7.75
CA SER A 347 -11.52 -23.15 8.15
C SER A 347 -10.64 -21.96 8.52
N LEU A 348 -10.81 -20.82 7.83
CA LEU A 348 -10.12 -19.58 8.18
C LEU A 348 -10.45 -19.12 9.62
N VAL A 349 -11.64 -19.42 10.12
CA VAL A 349 -12.05 -19.13 11.49
C VAL A 349 -11.23 -19.97 12.49
N ASP A 350 -11.06 -21.27 12.24
CA ASP A 350 -10.28 -22.14 13.14
C ASP A 350 -8.80 -21.76 13.13
N VAL A 351 -8.26 -21.42 11.96
CA VAL A 351 -6.88 -20.88 11.84
C VAL A 351 -6.74 -19.59 12.62
N SER A 352 -7.73 -18.69 12.56
CA SER A 352 -7.70 -17.43 13.32
C SER A 352 -7.67 -17.67 14.83
N HIS A 353 -8.41 -18.66 15.32
CA HIS A 353 -8.40 -19.04 16.74
C HIS A 353 -7.05 -19.66 17.16
N GLU A 354 -6.40 -20.42 16.29
CA GLU A 354 -5.08 -20.98 16.57
C GLU A 354 -4.02 -19.87 16.66
N LEU A 355 -4.02 -18.93 15.72
CA LEU A 355 -3.13 -17.77 15.74
C LEU A 355 -3.37 -16.88 16.96
N TRP A 356 -4.65 -16.68 17.33
CA TRP A 356 -5.02 -15.93 18.53
C TRP A 356 -4.47 -16.57 19.81
N ARG A 357 -4.62 -17.90 19.96
CA ARG A 357 -4.08 -18.65 21.12
C ARG A 357 -2.55 -18.58 21.22
N ARG A 358 -1.88 -18.33 20.10
CA ARG A 358 -0.41 -18.13 20.01
C ARG A 358 0.00 -16.68 20.16
N GLU A 359 -0.94 -15.82 20.52
CA GLU A 359 -0.74 -14.39 20.72
C GLU A 359 -0.25 -13.67 19.44
N LEU A 360 -0.77 -14.06 18.27
CA LEU A 360 -0.48 -13.45 16.98
C LEU A 360 -1.72 -12.78 16.42
N PHE A 361 -1.61 -11.50 16.02
CA PHE A 361 -2.66 -10.74 15.35
C PHE A 361 -2.26 -10.53 13.88
N VAL A 362 -3.03 -11.11 12.96
CA VAL A 362 -2.75 -11.07 11.52
C VAL A 362 -3.96 -10.54 10.74
N THR A 363 -3.74 -10.15 9.48
CA THR A 363 -4.84 -9.81 8.58
C THR A 363 -5.42 -11.08 7.95
N LEU A 364 -6.69 -11.36 8.20
CA LEU A 364 -7.39 -12.46 7.52
C LEU A 364 -7.73 -12.07 6.08
N ALA A 365 -7.55 -12.99 5.15
CA ALA A 365 -7.81 -12.83 3.72
C ALA A 365 -8.95 -13.78 3.27
N PRO A 366 -10.23 -13.45 3.54
CA PRO A 366 -11.36 -14.30 3.19
C PRO A 366 -11.79 -14.11 1.73
N TYR A 367 -12.45 -15.13 1.15
CA TYR A 367 -13.28 -14.94 -0.04
C TYR A 367 -14.48 -14.04 0.32
N PRO A 368 -14.94 -13.13 -0.54
CA PRO A 368 -14.47 -12.83 -1.91
C PRO A 368 -13.42 -11.70 -1.99
N GLY A 369 -12.79 -11.34 -0.90
CA GLY A 369 -11.69 -10.36 -0.90
C GLY A 369 -10.48 -10.88 -1.69
N VAL A 370 -10.24 -12.19 -1.60
CA VAL A 370 -9.28 -12.94 -2.42
C VAL A 370 -9.98 -14.07 -3.16
N PRO A 371 -9.39 -14.66 -4.23
CA PRO A 371 -9.87 -15.89 -4.85
C PRO A 371 -9.96 -17.04 -3.83
N LYS A 372 -10.86 -18.02 -4.07
CA LYS A 372 -11.08 -19.14 -3.13
C LYS A 372 -9.81 -19.95 -2.85
N ASP A 373 -8.98 -20.13 -3.87
CA ASP A 373 -7.70 -20.83 -3.79
C ASP A 373 -6.59 -20.01 -3.11
N LYS A 374 -6.88 -18.76 -2.72
CA LYS A 374 -5.97 -17.85 -2.03
C LYS A 374 -6.49 -17.42 -0.66
N VAL A 375 -7.55 -18.06 -0.15
CA VAL A 375 -8.04 -17.81 1.20
C VAL A 375 -6.95 -18.17 2.20
N GLY A 376 -6.66 -17.29 3.15
CA GLY A 376 -5.58 -17.47 4.10
C GLY A 376 -5.41 -16.27 5.02
N PHE A 377 -4.19 -15.98 5.40
CA PHE A 377 -3.86 -14.82 6.21
C PHE A 377 -2.59 -14.14 5.71
N ARG A 378 -2.53 -12.85 5.96
CA ARG A 378 -1.43 -11.98 5.54
C ARG A 378 -0.69 -11.45 6.75
N ILE A 379 0.63 -11.54 6.71
CA ILE A 379 1.59 -11.08 7.68
C ILE A 379 2.28 -9.84 7.11
N GLN A 380 2.37 -8.75 7.87
CA GLN A 380 3.19 -7.60 7.56
C GLN A 380 4.37 -7.53 8.53
N VAL A 381 5.57 -7.69 8.01
CA VAL A 381 6.79 -7.51 8.79
C VAL A 381 7.10 -6.03 8.91
N THR A 382 7.55 -5.58 10.07
CA THR A 382 8.02 -4.20 10.29
C THR A 382 9.43 -4.20 10.87
N ALA A 383 10.18 -3.13 10.65
CA ALA A 383 11.52 -2.96 11.23
C ALA A 383 11.51 -2.87 12.77
N ALA A 384 10.35 -2.67 13.38
CA ALA A 384 10.17 -2.62 14.83
C ALA A 384 9.80 -3.98 15.46
N HIS A 385 9.66 -5.05 14.66
CA HIS A 385 9.58 -6.40 15.21
C HIS A 385 10.95 -6.83 15.77
N THR A 386 10.92 -7.66 16.80
CA THR A 386 12.13 -8.25 17.38
C THR A 386 12.37 -9.67 16.85
N ASP A 387 13.57 -10.19 17.05
CA ASP A 387 13.87 -11.58 16.73
C ASP A 387 12.96 -12.56 17.50
N GLU A 388 12.60 -12.26 18.76
CA GLU A 388 11.67 -13.06 19.55
C GLU A 388 10.25 -13.07 18.95
N HIS A 389 9.79 -11.93 18.42
CA HIS A 389 8.51 -11.89 17.68
C HIS A 389 8.54 -12.81 16.46
N VAL A 390 9.64 -12.77 15.70
CA VAL A 390 9.83 -13.61 14.52
C VAL A 390 9.92 -15.09 14.91
N ASP A 391 10.62 -15.46 15.98
CA ASP A 391 10.70 -16.83 16.46
C ASP A 391 9.32 -17.38 16.81
N ARG A 392 8.50 -16.62 17.54
CA ARG A 392 7.12 -16.99 17.87
C ARG A 392 6.26 -17.20 16.61
N LEU A 393 6.40 -16.34 15.61
CA LEU A 393 5.69 -16.48 14.33
C LEU A 393 6.15 -17.74 13.57
N ILE A 394 7.43 -18.00 13.51
CA ILE A 394 8.04 -19.17 12.88
C ILE A 394 7.55 -20.47 13.54
N ASP A 395 7.50 -20.51 14.86
CA ASP A 395 6.97 -21.67 15.61
C ASP A 395 5.50 -21.91 15.27
N ALA A 396 4.70 -20.87 15.22
CA ALA A 396 3.29 -20.98 14.84
C ALA A 396 3.11 -21.49 13.39
N ILE A 397 3.87 -20.98 12.44
CA ILE A 397 3.85 -21.42 11.03
C ILE A 397 4.29 -22.89 10.94
N THR A 398 5.32 -23.30 11.70
CA THR A 398 5.80 -24.69 11.75
C THR A 398 4.69 -25.64 12.18
N ASP A 399 3.98 -25.30 13.25
CA ASP A 399 2.92 -26.17 13.79
C ASP A 399 1.71 -26.21 12.85
N LEU A 400 1.29 -25.08 12.26
CA LEU A 400 0.23 -25.04 11.25
C LEU A 400 0.60 -25.87 10.01
N ALA A 401 1.87 -25.79 9.56
CA ALA A 401 2.34 -26.61 8.46
C ALA A 401 2.38 -28.11 8.82
N ALA A 402 2.82 -28.47 10.03
CA ALA A 402 2.84 -29.85 10.50
C ALA A 402 1.44 -30.44 10.62
N ALA A 403 0.44 -29.64 11.02
CA ALA A 403 -0.97 -30.02 11.06
C ALA A 403 -1.60 -30.17 9.67
N GLY A 404 -0.94 -29.74 8.59
CA GLY A 404 -1.49 -29.75 7.23
C GLY A 404 -2.42 -28.55 6.93
N THR A 405 -2.50 -27.59 7.83
CA THR A 405 -3.41 -26.43 7.73
C THR A 405 -2.99 -25.46 6.63
N LEU A 406 -1.68 -25.34 6.36
CA LEU A 406 -1.16 -24.45 5.32
C LEU A 406 -1.04 -25.19 3.99
N ARG A 407 -1.35 -24.50 2.90
CA ARG A 407 -1.20 -25.03 1.54
C ARG A 407 0.26 -25.31 1.25
N ARG A 408 0.56 -26.50 0.73
CA ARG A 408 1.91 -26.93 0.36
C ARG A 408 2.14 -26.88 -1.14
N ILE A 409 3.40 -26.70 -1.51
CA ILE A 409 3.85 -26.87 -2.88
C ILE A 409 3.73 -28.37 -3.21
N VAL A 410 3.00 -28.68 -4.27
CA VAL A 410 2.78 -30.08 -4.77
C VAL A 410 3.95 -30.50 -5.63
#